data_622111437d58a9b59aca26b473311642
#
_entry.id   622111437d58a9b59aca26b473311642
#
_cell.length_a   1.000
_cell.length_b   1.000
_cell.length_c   1.000
_cell.angle_alpha   90.00
_cell.angle_beta   90.00
_cell.angle_gamma   90.00
#
_symmetry.space_group_name_H-M   'P 1'
#
loop_
_entity.id
_entity.type
_entity.pdbx_description
1 polymer ?
#
loop_
_entity_poly.entity_id
_entity_poly.type
_entity_poly.pdbx_seq_one_letter_code
_entity_poly.pdbx_strand_id
1 'polypeptide(L)'
;MSRADFIMSIGLMVFGIAVLITSIGMPRYEEINVNPYSVPGIVPGLLGAIVGFLGVVLLVRSIVRKGYALNITRATIAAFFKDEPTRRLLLTLVICLAYVYGVLDRIPYLAATIIFVFVFDVAFEYKRGVPFKKQGRMFLMAALLSVLGGASIWATFRYLFLVNLPG
;
A
#
# COMPACT_ATOMS: atom_id res chain seq x y z
N MET A 1 -15.25 9.67 -14.63
CA MET A 1 -14.48 8.44 -14.42
C MET A 1 -13.44 8.19 -15.51
N SER A 2 -13.73 8.36 -16.82
CA SER A 2 -12.74 8.09 -17.89
C SER A 2 -11.41 8.88 -17.80
N ARG A 3 -11.42 10.08 -17.22
CA ARG A 3 -10.20 10.91 -17.02
C ARG A 3 -9.31 10.36 -15.91
N ALA A 4 -9.91 9.87 -14.83
CA ALA A 4 -9.17 9.21 -13.76
C ALA A 4 -8.55 7.89 -14.23
N ASP A 5 -9.31 7.13 -15.04
CA ASP A 5 -8.84 5.89 -15.66
C ASP A 5 -7.62 6.14 -16.56
N PHE A 6 -7.56 7.27 -17.25
CA PHE A 6 -6.42 7.65 -18.11
C PHE A 6 -5.15 7.90 -17.28
N ILE A 7 -5.26 8.66 -16.20
CA ILE A 7 -4.10 8.93 -15.31
C ILE A 7 -3.65 7.64 -14.61
N MET A 8 -4.61 6.86 -14.11
CA MET A 8 -4.31 5.59 -13.44
C MET A 8 -3.66 4.59 -14.38
N SER A 9 -4.08 4.52 -15.64
CA SER A 9 -3.48 3.62 -16.63
C SER A 9 -2.01 3.92 -16.87
N ILE A 10 -1.66 5.20 -17.00
CA ILE A 10 -0.25 5.62 -17.14
C ILE A 10 0.55 5.24 -15.89
N GLY A 11 0.00 5.49 -14.69
CA GLY A 11 0.64 5.12 -13.44
C GLY A 11 0.89 3.62 -13.32
N LEU A 12 -0.11 2.80 -13.66
CA LEU A 12 0.00 1.34 -13.65
C LEU A 12 1.02 0.81 -14.67
N MET A 13 1.05 1.40 -15.87
CA MET A 13 2.04 1.04 -16.89
C MET A 13 3.47 1.36 -16.43
N VAL A 14 3.70 2.56 -15.94
CA VAL A 14 5.03 2.98 -15.44
C VAL A 14 5.45 2.10 -14.27
N PHE A 15 4.55 1.84 -13.34
CA PHE A 15 4.81 0.97 -12.19
C PHE A 15 5.11 -0.47 -12.63
N GLY A 16 4.28 -1.04 -13.52
CA GLY A 16 4.49 -2.39 -14.04
C GLY A 16 5.82 -2.55 -14.78
N ILE A 17 6.20 -1.55 -15.60
CA ILE A 17 7.48 -1.53 -16.29
C ILE A 17 8.65 -1.41 -15.30
N ALA A 18 8.55 -0.54 -14.30
CA ALA A 18 9.58 -0.39 -13.28
C ALA A 18 9.80 -1.69 -12.50
N VAL A 19 8.71 -2.37 -12.10
CA VAL A 19 8.78 -3.66 -11.41
C VAL A 19 9.41 -4.73 -12.32
N LEU A 20 9.07 -4.76 -13.62
CA LEU A 20 9.69 -5.68 -14.59
C LEU A 20 11.20 -5.46 -14.71
N ILE A 21 11.62 -4.21 -14.89
CA ILE A 21 13.05 -3.87 -15.03
C ILE A 21 13.82 -4.28 -13.76
N THR A 22 13.29 -3.93 -12.58
CA THR A 22 13.95 -4.30 -11.31
C THR A 22 13.97 -5.81 -11.08
N SER A 23 12.92 -6.52 -11.47
CA SER A 23 12.81 -7.97 -11.39
C SER A 23 13.84 -8.70 -12.26
N ILE A 24 14.07 -8.22 -13.48
CA ILE A 24 15.07 -8.78 -14.40
C ILE A 24 16.51 -8.56 -13.86
N GLY A 25 16.72 -7.45 -13.14
CA GLY A 25 18.01 -7.13 -12.50
C GLY A 25 18.28 -7.89 -11.20
N MET A 26 17.32 -8.69 -10.69
CA MET A 26 17.55 -9.48 -9.48
C MET A 26 18.51 -10.64 -9.72
N PRO A 27 19.41 -10.97 -8.77
CA PRO A 27 20.36 -12.07 -8.90
C PRO A 27 19.64 -13.41 -9.05
N ARG A 28 20.02 -14.19 -10.05
CA ARG A 28 19.36 -15.46 -10.37
C ARG A 28 19.93 -16.68 -9.63
N TYR A 29 21.06 -16.51 -8.92
CA TYR A 29 21.73 -17.56 -8.15
C TYR A 29 21.97 -18.87 -8.92
N GLU A 30 22.23 -18.77 -10.23
CA GLU A 30 22.47 -19.93 -11.12
C GLU A 30 23.67 -20.79 -10.67
N GLU A 31 24.63 -20.19 -9.98
CA GLU A 31 25.83 -20.84 -9.45
C GLU A 31 25.56 -21.87 -8.34
N ILE A 32 24.40 -21.80 -7.69
CA ILE A 32 24.03 -22.62 -6.53
C ILE A 32 23.01 -23.71 -6.90
N ASN A 33 22.79 -24.00 -8.19
CA ASN A 33 21.81 -24.98 -8.68
C ASN A 33 20.39 -24.78 -8.10
N VAL A 34 19.99 -23.55 -7.89
CA VAL A 34 18.63 -23.20 -7.44
C VAL A 34 17.64 -23.51 -8.55
N ASN A 35 16.50 -24.09 -8.20
CA ASN A 35 15.44 -24.36 -9.16
C ASN A 35 15.08 -23.04 -9.92
N PRO A 36 15.11 -23.04 -11.27
CA PRO A 36 14.82 -21.84 -12.08
C PRO A 36 13.49 -21.15 -11.74
N TYR A 37 12.53 -21.90 -11.23
CA TYR A 37 11.21 -21.38 -10.84
C TYR A 37 11.18 -20.74 -9.44
N SER A 38 12.23 -20.90 -8.64
CA SER A 38 12.33 -20.32 -7.28
C SER A 38 13.17 -19.05 -7.23
N VAL A 39 13.57 -18.51 -8.38
CA VAL A 39 14.37 -17.29 -8.46
C VAL A 39 13.58 -16.08 -7.94
N PRO A 40 14.15 -15.23 -7.05
CA PRO A 40 13.44 -14.12 -6.40
C PRO A 40 12.73 -13.16 -7.35
N GLY A 41 13.23 -12.97 -8.57
CA GLY A 41 12.66 -12.07 -9.57
C GLY A 41 11.41 -12.57 -10.29
N ILE A 42 11.09 -13.87 -10.26
CA ILE A 42 9.98 -14.43 -11.08
C ILE A 42 8.62 -13.90 -10.62
N VAL A 43 8.36 -13.93 -9.32
CA VAL A 43 7.07 -13.51 -8.78
C VAL A 43 6.85 -12.01 -8.99
N PRO A 44 7.78 -11.10 -8.61
CA PRO A 44 7.62 -9.68 -8.92
C PRO A 44 7.55 -9.41 -10.42
N GLY A 45 8.32 -10.12 -11.26
CA GLY A 45 8.27 -9.98 -12.71
C GLY A 45 6.91 -10.33 -13.30
N LEU A 46 6.34 -11.47 -12.88
CA LEU A 46 5.00 -11.87 -13.29
C LEU A 46 3.95 -10.85 -12.87
N LEU A 47 4.00 -10.38 -11.62
CA LEU A 47 3.09 -9.36 -11.12
C LEU A 47 3.26 -8.04 -11.87
N GLY A 48 4.48 -7.60 -12.15
CA GLY A 48 4.79 -6.42 -12.94
C GLY A 48 4.23 -6.52 -14.36
N ALA A 49 4.36 -7.69 -15.00
CA ALA A 49 3.80 -7.95 -16.33
C ALA A 49 2.27 -7.85 -16.32
N ILE A 50 1.62 -8.49 -15.34
CA ILE A 50 0.16 -8.46 -15.20
C ILE A 50 -0.34 -7.02 -14.96
N VAL A 51 0.28 -6.29 -14.04
CA VAL A 51 -0.09 -4.90 -13.73
C VAL A 51 0.15 -3.99 -14.92
N GLY A 52 1.27 -4.13 -15.62
CA GLY A 52 1.55 -3.39 -16.85
C GLY A 52 0.53 -3.68 -17.94
N PHE A 53 0.18 -4.94 -18.16
CA PHE A 53 -0.85 -5.35 -19.11
C PHE A 53 -2.24 -4.76 -18.78
N LEU A 54 -2.64 -4.83 -17.49
CA LEU A 54 -3.89 -4.20 -17.06
C LEU A 54 -3.85 -2.68 -17.23
N GLY A 55 -2.70 -2.05 -17.05
CA GLY A 55 -2.47 -0.63 -17.36
C GLY A 55 -2.74 -0.33 -18.83
N VAL A 56 -2.23 -1.17 -19.76
CA VAL A 56 -2.49 -1.03 -21.21
C VAL A 56 -3.98 -1.19 -21.52
N VAL A 57 -4.64 -2.21 -20.99
CA VAL A 57 -6.08 -2.43 -21.19
C VAL A 57 -6.88 -1.22 -20.70
N LEU A 58 -6.55 -0.69 -19.53
CA LEU A 58 -7.20 0.49 -18.96
C LEU A 58 -6.96 1.73 -19.82
N LEU A 59 -5.74 1.88 -20.36
CA LEU A 59 -5.38 2.98 -21.27
C LEU A 59 -6.23 2.95 -22.55
N VAL A 60 -6.29 1.80 -23.21
CA VAL A 60 -7.11 1.63 -24.44
C VAL A 60 -8.58 1.95 -24.15
N ARG A 61 -9.13 1.40 -23.06
CA ARG A 61 -10.50 1.69 -22.63
C ARG A 61 -10.73 3.19 -22.37
N SER A 62 -9.75 3.86 -21.75
CA SER A 62 -9.84 5.28 -21.43
C SER A 62 -9.77 6.15 -22.69
N ILE A 63 -8.91 5.81 -23.66
CA ILE A 63 -8.80 6.49 -24.97
C ILE A 63 -10.12 6.39 -25.72
N VAL A 64 -10.70 5.19 -25.82
CA VAL A 64 -12.00 4.96 -26.48
C VAL A 64 -13.10 5.83 -25.86
N ARG A 65 -13.03 6.05 -24.54
CA ARG A 65 -13.98 6.90 -23.80
C ARG A 65 -13.59 8.38 -23.75
N LYS A 66 -12.63 8.82 -24.57
CA LYS A 66 -12.12 10.20 -24.65
C LYS A 66 -11.59 10.73 -23.31
N GLY A 67 -11.02 9.84 -22.48
CA GLY A 67 -10.44 10.17 -21.18
C GLY A 67 -9.20 11.06 -21.24
N TYR A 68 -8.56 11.18 -22.41
CA TYR A 68 -7.41 12.06 -22.67
C TYR A 68 -7.74 13.55 -22.66
N ALA A 69 -9.03 13.94 -22.77
CA ALA A 69 -9.45 15.33 -22.69
C ALA A 69 -9.40 15.83 -21.24
N LEU A 70 -8.18 15.99 -20.74
CA LEU A 70 -7.89 16.44 -19.38
C LEU A 70 -7.96 17.97 -19.34
N ASN A 71 -9.06 18.55 -18.84
CA ASN A 71 -9.08 19.97 -18.46
C ASN A 71 -8.42 20.12 -17.09
N ILE A 72 -7.09 20.06 -17.06
CA ILE A 72 -6.31 20.23 -15.82
C ILE A 72 -6.16 21.72 -15.58
N THR A 73 -7.05 22.27 -14.75
CA THR A 73 -6.94 23.62 -14.24
C THR A 73 -6.39 23.57 -12.80
N ARG A 74 -5.72 24.65 -12.36
CA ARG A 74 -5.24 24.74 -10.96
C ARG A 74 -6.37 24.50 -9.95
N ALA A 75 -7.60 24.93 -10.27
CA ALA A 75 -8.78 24.68 -9.47
C ALA A 75 -9.13 23.19 -9.37
N THR A 76 -8.96 22.43 -10.46
CA THR A 76 -9.20 20.96 -10.50
C THR A 76 -8.18 20.21 -9.64
N ILE A 77 -6.91 20.62 -9.67
CA ILE A 77 -5.85 20.05 -8.82
C ILE A 77 -6.14 20.35 -7.35
N ALA A 78 -6.48 21.58 -7.02
CA ALA A 78 -6.81 21.97 -5.65
C ALA A 78 -8.06 21.24 -5.12
N ALA A 79 -9.08 21.04 -5.97
CA ALA A 79 -10.26 20.26 -5.64
C ALA A 79 -9.92 18.80 -5.39
N PHE A 80 -9.03 18.19 -6.21
CA PHE A 80 -8.57 16.81 -6.04
C PHE A 80 -7.92 16.57 -4.67
N PHE A 81 -7.05 17.49 -4.22
CA PHE A 81 -6.41 17.38 -2.89
C PHE A 81 -7.36 17.67 -1.73
N LYS A 82 -8.45 18.38 -1.97
CA LYS A 82 -9.49 18.64 -0.97
C LYS A 82 -10.53 17.53 -0.89
N ASP A 83 -10.60 16.69 -1.91
CA ASP A 83 -11.56 15.59 -1.97
C ASP A 83 -11.28 14.56 -0.86
N GLU A 84 -12.34 14.12 -0.19
CA GLU A 84 -12.22 13.24 0.99
C GLU A 84 -11.52 11.92 0.68
N PRO A 85 -11.79 11.22 -0.45
CA PRO A 85 -11.07 10.02 -0.83
C PRO A 85 -9.58 10.24 -1.02
N THR A 86 -9.19 11.35 -1.67
CA THR A 86 -7.78 11.68 -1.90
C THR A 86 -7.05 11.98 -0.59
N ARG A 87 -7.70 12.71 0.32
CA ARG A 87 -7.14 13.00 1.64
C ARG A 87 -6.94 11.73 2.47
N ARG A 88 -7.88 10.79 2.40
CA ARG A 88 -7.76 9.48 3.05
C ARG A 88 -6.61 8.67 2.46
N LEU A 89 -6.47 8.64 1.14
CA LEU A 89 -5.36 8.00 0.44
C LEU A 89 -4.00 8.58 0.87
N LEU A 90 -3.87 9.90 0.89
CA LEU A 90 -2.64 10.57 1.33
C LEU A 90 -2.32 10.27 2.79
N LEU A 91 -3.32 10.27 3.66
CA LEU A 91 -3.17 9.92 5.06
C LEU A 91 -2.66 8.48 5.22
N THR A 92 -3.26 7.55 4.50
CA THR A 92 -2.78 6.15 4.45
C THR A 92 -1.32 6.08 4.04
N LEU A 93 -0.97 6.75 2.95
CA LEU A 93 0.41 6.74 2.43
C LEU A 93 1.39 7.30 3.46
N VAL A 94 1.06 8.42 4.11
CA VAL A 94 1.90 9.02 5.15
C VAL A 94 2.08 8.09 6.34
N ILE A 95 0.99 7.46 6.82
CA ILE A 95 1.07 6.53 7.96
C ILE A 95 1.92 5.30 7.59
N CYS A 96 1.73 4.74 6.39
CA CYS A 96 2.52 3.60 5.92
C CYS A 96 4.01 3.94 5.78
N LEU A 97 4.33 5.09 5.18
CA LEU A 97 5.73 5.53 5.05
C LEU A 97 6.36 5.83 6.42
N ALA A 98 5.63 6.48 7.33
CA ALA A 98 6.09 6.72 8.69
C ALA A 98 6.34 5.41 9.45
N TYR A 99 5.51 4.40 9.24
CA TYR A 99 5.73 3.07 9.81
C TYR A 99 6.99 2.41 9.26
N VAL A 100 7.15 2.36 7.92
CA VAL A 100 8.28 1.67 7.27
C VAL A 100 9.61 2.35 7.61
N TYR A 101 9.69 3.67 7.50
CA TYR A 101 10.96 4.40 7.68
C TYR A 101 11.20 4.87 9.11
N GLY A 102 10.17 5.02 9.91
CA GLY A 102 10.26 5.61 11.25
C GLY A 102 10.21 4.61 12.37
N VAL A 103 9.48 3.52 12.22
CA VAL A 103 9.14 2.60 13.31
C VAL A 103 9.75 1.21 13.09
N LEU A 104 9.65 0.68 11.87
CA LEU A 104 10.21 -0.62 11.52
C LEU A 104 11.74 -0.60 11.74
N ASP A 105 12.30 -1.67 12.24
CA ASP A 105 13.71 -1.86 12.62
C ASP A 105 14.19 -1.05 13.85
N ARG A 106 13.36 -0.18 14.45
CA ARG A 106 13.73 0.56 15.66
C ARG A 106 13.13 -0.02 16.94
N ILE A 107 12.03 -0.70 16.81
CA ILE A 107 11.32 -1.34 17.93
C ILE A 107 10.89 -2.75 17.53
N PRO A 108 10.64 -3.66 18.50
CA PRO A 108 10.19 -5.01 18.22
C PRO A 108 8.96 -5.02 17.32
N TYR A 109 8.95 -5.92 16.33
CA TYR A 109 7.90 -6.04 15.31
C TYR A 109 6.48 -6.07 15.89
N LEU A 110 6.27 -6.80 17.00
CA LEU A 110 4.97 -6.87 17.68
C LEU A 110 4.49 -5.47 18.12
N ALA A 111 5.37 -4.72 18.79
CA ALA A 111 5.04 -3.36 19.25
C ALA A 111 4.83 -2.41 18.07
N ALA A 112 5.68 -2.49 17.05
CA ALA A 112 5.56 -1.72 15.82
C ALA A 112 4.19 -1.93 15.15
N THR A 113 3.78 -3.20 15.00
CA THR A 113 2.52 -3.56 14.37
C THR A 113 1.31 -3.10 15.20
N ILE A 114 1.35 -3.26 16.51
CA ILE A 114 0.28 -2.78 17.40
C ILE A 114 0.13 -1.25 17.28
N ILE A 115 1.23 -0.52 17.33
CA ILE A 115 1.22 0.95 17.20
C ILE A 115 0.67 1.36 15.82
N PHE A 116 1.12 0.69 14.77
CA PHE A 116 0.66 0.99 13.40
C PHE A 116 -0.86 0.81 13.27
N VAL A 117 -1.39 -0.35 13.67
CA VAL A 117 -2.83 -0.63 13.59
C VAL A 117 -3.63 0.35 14.44
N PHE A 118 -3.16 0.63 15.67
CA PHE A 118 -3.82 1.60 16.53
C PHE A 118 -3.87 3.01 15.93
N VAL A 119 -2.75 3.50 15.44
CA VAL A 119 -2.67 4.84 14.80
C VAL A 119 -3.53 4.88 13.55
N PHE A 120 -3.53 3.81 12.77
CA PHE A 120 -4.34 3.70 11.56
C PHE A 120 -5.84 3.77 11.89
N ASP A 121 -6.31 2.93 12.81
CA ASP A 121 -7.72 2.90 13.23
C ASP A 121 -8.16 4.27 13.78
N VAL A 122 -7.37 4.84 14.67
CA VAL A 122 -7.66 6.17 15.23
C VAL A 122 -7.69 7.25 14.16
N ALA A 123 -6.74 7.24 13.21
CA ALA A 123 -6.67 8.24 12.14
C ALA A 123 -7.91 8.25 11.25
N PHE A 124 -8.53 7.09 11.03
CA PHE A 124 -9.71 6.95 10.16
C PHE A 124 -11.05 7.06 10.89
N GLU A 125 -11.09 6.66 12.14
CA GLU A 125 -12.35 6.60 12.92
C GLU A 125 -12.58 7.84 13.77
N TYR A 126 -11.51 8.64 14.00
CA TYR A 126 -11.59 9.86 14.80
C TYR A 126 -12.51 10.92 14.19
N LYS A 127 -13.56 11.27 14.94
CA LYS A 127 -14.52 12.32 14.54
C LYS A 127 -14.13 13.67 15.13
N ARG A 128 -13.72 14.60 14.26
CA ARG A 128 -13.44 16.00 14.68
C ARG A 128 -14.73 16.66 15.16
N GLY A 129 -14.69 17.27 16.34
CA GLY A 129 -15.85 17.96 16.93
C GLY A 129 -16.63 17.17 17.98
N VAL A 130 -16.29 15.89 18.20
CA VAL A 130 -16.84 15.11 19.31
C VAL A 130 -15.82 15.08 20.46
N PRO A 131 -16.20 15.40 21.71
CA PRO A 131 -15.26 15.41 22.83
C PRO A 131 -14.69 14.02 23.08
N PHE A 132 -13.41 13.94 23.46
CA PHE A 132 -12.67 12.69 23.70
C PHE A 132 -13.41 11.70 24.61
N LYS A 133 -14.08 12.20 25.65
CA LYS A 133 -14.85 11.36 26.58
C LYS A 133 -15.96 10.55 25.90
N LYS A 134 -16.57 11.08 24.84
CA LYS A 134 -17.61 10.38 24.07
C LYS A 134 -17.04 9.39 23.04
N GLN A 135 -15.76 9.49 22.75
CA GLN A 135 -15.04 8.59 21.82
C GLN A 135 -14.30 7.45 22.55
N GLY A 136 -14.42 7.32 23.85
CA GLY A 136 -13.71 6.31 24.65
C GLY A 136 -13.91 4.88 24.15
N ARG A 137 -15.13 4.55 23.70
CA ARG A 137 -15.42 3.25 23.10
C ARG A 137 -14.64 2.99 21.80
N MET A 138 -14.48 4.02 20.96
CA MET A 138 -13.68 3.96 19.74
C MET A 138 -12.21 3.65 20.07
N PHE A 139 -11.61 4.39 21.01
CA PHE A 139 -10.23 4.15 21.44
C PHE A 139 -10.03 2.77 22.05
N LEU A 140 -11.01 2.30 22.85
CA LEU A 140 -10.96 0.96 23.42
C LEU A 140 -11.01 -0.12 22.33
N MET A 141 -11.89 0.03 21.34
CA MET A 141 -12.00 -0.91 20.23
C MET A 141 -10.75 -0.89 19.34
N ALA A 142 -10.23 0.29 19.04
CA ALA A 142 -8.96 0.42 18.29
C ALA A 142 -7.79 -0.25 19.04
N ALA A 143 -7.70 -0.09 20.38
CA ALA A 143 -6.69 -0.74 21.18
C ALA A 143 -6.86 -2.27 21.21
N LEU A 144 -8.09 -2.77 21.36
CA LEU A 144 -8.35 -4.21 21.31
C LEU A 144 -8.02 -4.80 19.95
N LEU A 145 -8.46 -4.16 18.85
CA LEU A 145 -8.16 -4.60 17.48
C LEU A 145 -6.67 -4.60 17.20
N SER A 146 -5.96 -3.55 17.62
CA SER A 146 -4.51 -3.46 17.39
C SER A 146 -3.72 -4.53 18.15
N VAL A 147 -4.09 -4.80 19.40
CA VAL A 147 -3.43 -5.85 20.21
C VAL A 147 -3.76 -7.24 19.65
N LEU A 148 -5.05 -7.54 19.42
CA LEU A 148 -5.45 -8.85 18.90
C LEU A 148 -4.90 -9.09 17.48
N GLY A 149 -5.00 -8.09 16.59
CA GLY A 149 -4.49 -8.17 15.23
C GLY A 149 -2.98 -8.31 15.20
N GLY A 150 -2.26 -7.45 15.93
CA GLY A 150 -0.79 -7.50 16.00
C GLY A 150 -0.29 -8.82 16.60
N ALA A 151 -0.91 -9.29 17.68
CA ALA A 151 -0.56 -10.57 18.29
C ALA A 151 -0.85 -11.77 17.35
N SER A 152 -1.99 -11.74 16.64
CA SER A 152 -2.34 -12.79 15.67
C SER A 152 -1.34 -12.84 14.51
N ILE A 153 -0.99 -11.69 13.93
CA ILE A 153 0.00 -11.60 12.86
C ILE A 153 1.36 -12.10 13.35
N TRP A 154 1.82 -11.60 14.50
CA TRP A 154 3.09 -12.02 15.08
C TRP A 154 3.13 -13.54 15.35
N ALA A 155 2.09 -14.09 15.96
CA ALA A 155 1.99 -15.51 16.27
C ALA A 155 1.99 -16.36 14.98
N THR A 156 1.27 -15.92 13.95
CA THR A 156 1.23 -16.61 12.65
C THR A 156 2.62 -16.67 12.02
N PHE A 157 3.33 -15.56 11.95
CA PHE A 157 4.68 -15.56 11.38
C PHE A 157 5.69 -16.31 12.24
N ARG A 158 5.60 -16.20 13.55
CA ARG A 158 6.52 -16.84 14.49
C ARG A 158 6.34 -18.35 14.57
N TYR A 159 5.09 -18.82 14.70
CA TYR A 159 4.78 -20.24 14.99
C TYR A 159 4.35 -21.04 13.76
N LEU A 160 3.64 -20.44 12.81
CA LEU A 160 3.17 -21.13 11.62
C LEU A 160 4.18 -21.08 10.49
N PHE A 161 4.73 -19.90 10.20
CA PHE A 161 5.71 -19.72 9.13
C PHE A 161 7.16 -19.85 9.60
N LEU A 162 7.42 -19.92 10.92
CA LEU A 162 8.75 -20.06 11.52
C LEU A 162 9.74 -18.97 11.04
N VAL A 163 9.22 -17.78 10.73
CA VAL A 163 10.02 -16.65 10.27
C VAL A 163 10.50 -15.83 11.47
N ASN A 164 11.80 -15.55 11.52
CA ASN A 164 12.35 -14.60 12.47
C ASN A 164 11.98 -13.19 12.04
N LEU A 165 11.11 -12.56 12.84
CA LEU A 165 10.69 -11.18 12.62
C LEU A 165 11.75 -10.20 13.15
N PRO A 166 11.93 -9.03 12.53
CA PRO A 166 12.90 -8.03 12.96
C PRO A 166 12.56 -7.47 14.35
N GLY A 167 13.58 -7.23 15.18
CA GLY A 167 13.49 -6.66 16.52
C GLY A 167 13.62 -7.64 17.65
#